data_acbbd2609df6af9d1e5cb56963eaf86b
#
_entry.id   acbbd2609df6af9d1e5cb56963eaf86b
#
_cell.length_a   1.000
_cell.length_b   1.000
_cell.length_c   1.000
_cell.angle_alpha   90.00
_cell.angle_beta   90.00
_cell.angle_gamma   90.00
#
_symmetry.space_group_name_H-M   'P 1'
#
loop_
_entity.id
_entity.type
_entity.pdbx_description
1 polymer ?
#
loop_
_entity_poly.entity_id
_entity_poly.type
_entity_poly.pdbx_seq_one_letter_code
_entity_poly.pdbx_strand_id
1 'polypeptide(L)'
;MRNVNWGSVTATADGGDFKRPAPGGYVARLVSLEDNDAKQYVEAVFDIAEGEFANYYSDDWGQSHPYAHHFFLSYKDTALGMLKGRLESIQASNPGFDPFAAWDAGRLDMFTNRLVGINLQEEEYEYNGEVKTRLNVCQVVPVQDVRDGKVKPRDTKKLDGGNAPSTAPAVVAAPATNVYAGPIPFN
;
A
#
# COMPACT_ATOMS: atom_id res chain seq x y z
N MET A 1 -35.09 16.96 1.37
CA MET A 1 -33.98 17.22 0.41
C MET A 1 -32.95 18.13 1.06
N ARG A 2 -31.65 17.82 0.88
CA ARG A 2 -30.56 18.67 1.38
C ARG A 2 -30.44 19.91 0.50
N ASN A 3 -30.30 21.09 1.11
CA ASN A 3 -30.04 22.32 0.37
C ASN A 3 -28.56 22.36 -0.04
N VAL A 4 -28.28 22.43 -1.33
CA VAL A 4 -26.91 22.40 -1.88
C VAL A 4 -26.61 23.75 -2.51
N ASN A 5 -25.49 24.37 -2.12
CA ASN A 5 -24.99 25.56 -2.80
C ASN A 5 -24.28 25.16 -4.10
N TRP A 6 -25.02 25.07 -5.19
CA TRP A 6 -24.52 24.65 -6.48
C TRP A 6 -23.42 25.58 -7.06
N GLY A 7 -23.35 26.83 -6.61
CA GLY A 7 -22.30 27.78 -7.05
C GLY A 7 -20.88 27.43 -6.55
N SER A 8 -20.79 26.61 -5.49
CA SER A 8 -19.50 26.15 -4.95
C SER A 8 -19.13 24.71 -5.38
N VAL A 9 -19.99 24.07 -6.16
CA VAL A 9 -19.77 22.68 -6.61
C VAL A 9 -19.21 22.70 -8.03
N THR A 10 -18.03 22.11 -8.22
CA THR A 10 -17.48 21.89 -9.57
C THR A 10 -18.18 20.67 -10.18
N ALA A 11 -18.71 20.86 -11.40
CA ALA A 11 -19.30 19.73 -12.13
C ALA A 11 -18.20 18.73 -12.51
N THR A 12 -18.44 17.46 -12.23
CA THR A 12 -17.61 16.33 -12.68
C THR A 12 -18.42 15.47 -13.64
N ALA A 13 -17.76 14.88 -14.65
CA ALA A 13 -18.41 13.96 -15.57
C ALA A 13 -18.89 12.70 -14.85
N ASP A 14 -19.98 12.09 -15.35
CA ASP A 14 -20.46 10.80 -14.87
C ASP A 14 -19.35 9.75 -15.02
N GLY A 15 -18.96 9.14 -13.89
CA GLY A 15 -17.86 8.18 -13.83
C GLY A 15 -16.58 8.74 -13.20
N GLY A 16 -16.51 10.08 -12.99
CA GLY A 16 -15.40 10.80 -12.35
C GLY A 16 -14.03 10.43 -12.93
N ASP A 17 -13.17 11.39 -13.17
CA ASP A 17 -11.73 11.13 -13.43
C ASP A 17 -11.07 10.62 -12.13
N PHE A 18 -11.46 9.42 -11.69
CA PHE A 18 -10.82 8.78 -10.55
C PHE A 18 -9.46 8.25 -11.01
N LYS A 19 -8.46 9.14 -10.93
CA LYS A 19 -7.09 8.77 -11.26
C LYS A 19 -6.54 7.84 -10.20
N ARG A 20 -5.99 6.72 -10.63
CA ARG A 20 -5.25 5.76 -9.78
C ARG A 20 -3.76 5.96 -9.99
N PRO A 21 -2.94 5.73 -8.96
CA PRO A 21 -1.51 5.57 -9.16
C PRO A 21 -1.24 4.50 -10.22
N ALA A 22 -0.33 4.79 -11.15
CA ALA A 22 0.13 3.82 -12.14
C ALA A 22 1.32 3.00 -11.58
N PRO A 23 1.68 1.84 -12.16
CA PRO A 23 2.94 1.18 -11.85
C PRO A 23 4.13 2.13 -11.99
N GLY A 24 5.06 2.10 -11.02
CA GLY A 24 6.25 2.96 -11.00
C GLY A 24 6.70 3.38 -9.62
N GLY A 25 7.68 4.29 -9.59
CA GLY A 25 8.30 4.79 -8.38
C GLY A 25 7.51 5.92 -7.73
N TYR A 26 7.30 5.83 -6.42
CA TYR A 26 6.64 6.87 -5.62
C TYR A 26 7.44 7.12 -4.35
N VAL A 27 7.47 8.38 -3.91
CA VAL A 27 7.90 8.71 -2.55
C VAL A 27 6.74 8.49 -1.61
N ALA A 28 6.94 7.61 -0.64
CA ALA A 28 5.93 7.27 0.35
C ALA A 28 6.38 7.71 1.75
N ARG A 29 5.40 7.87 2.63
CA ARG A 29 5.56 8.08 4.05
C ARG A 29 5.01 6.88 4.79
N LEU A 30 5.76 6.34 5.74
CA LEU A 30 5.29 5.28 6.63
C LEU A 30 4.27 5.85 7.62
N VAL A 31 3.10 5.25 7.69
CA VAL A 31 1.99 5.68 8.57
C VAL A 31 2.02 4.91 9.88
N SER A 32 2.13 3.59 9.81
CA SER A 32 2.25 2.72 10.98
C SER A 32 3.05 1.46 10.63
N LEU A 33 3.61 0.85 11.66
CA LEU A 33 4.24 -0.46 11.58
C LEU A 33 3.70 -1.33 12.71
N GLU A 34 3.26 -2.54 12.36
CA GLU A 34 2.73 -3.52 13.33
C GLU A 34 3.44 -4.86 13.17
N ASP A 35 3.92 -5.42 14.30
CA ASP A 35 4.56 -6.72 14.30
C ASP A 35 3.54 -7.85 14.33
N ASN A 36 3.75 -8.85 13.48
CA ASN A 36 3.04 -10.12 13.48
C ASN A 36 4.03 -11.25 13.73
N ASP A 37 4.38 -11.45 14.99
CA ASP A 37 5.37 -12.44 15.41
C ASP A 37 4.99 -13.87 14.97
N ALA A 38 3.71 -14.24 15.03
CA ALA A 38 3.23 -15.55 14.59
C ALA A 38 3.53 -15.85 13.11
N LYS A 39 3.61 -14.82 12.28
CA LYS A 39 3.91 -14.93 10.84
C LYS A 39 5.32 -14.47 10.49
N GLN A 40 6.06 -13.95 11.45
CA GLN A 40 7.43 -13.45 11.32
C GLN A 40 7.58 -12.34 10.27
N TYR A 41 6.73 -11.32 10.37
CA TYR A 41 6.86 -10.09 9.61
C TYR A 41 6.31 -8.88 10.36
N VAL A 42 6.84 -7.72 10.05
CA VAL A 42 6.22 -6.43 10.36
C VAL A 42 5.43 -5.95 9.15
N GLU A 43 4.17 -5.61 9.35
CA GLU A 43 3.32 -4.96 8.37
C GLU A 43 3.55 -3.46 8.42
N ALA A 44 3.96 -2.87 7.30
CA ALA A 44 4.17 -1.44 7.16
C ALA A 44 3.06 -0.85 6.31
N VAL A 45 2.30 0.08 6.88
CA VAL A 45 1.28 0.87 6.19
C VAL A 45 1.93 2.15 5.71
N PHE A 46 1.63 2.55 4.48
CA PHE A 46 2.19 3.77 3.89
C PHE A 46 1.12 4.64 3.21
N ASP A 47 1.47 5.89 2.98
CA ASP A 47 0.74 6.77 2.07
C ASP A 47 1.73 7.43 1.11
N ILE A 48 1.26 7.84 -0.07
CA ILE A 48 2.09 8.58 -1.01
C ILE A 48 2.34 9.98 -0.44
N ALA A 49 3.60 10.39 -0.39
CA ALA A 49 4.00 11.64 0.25
C ALA A 49 4.19 12.80 -0.73
N GLU A 50 4.47 12.53 -1.99
CA GLU A 50 4.82 13.55 -2.99
C GLU A 50 4.11 13.32 -4.32
N GLY A 51 3.94 14.41 -5.09
CA GLY A 51 3.39 14.38 -6.44
C GLY A 51 1.87 14.41 -6.50
N GLU A 52 1.32 14.08 -7.67
CA GLU A 52 -0.11 14.15 -7.97
C GLU A 52 -0.97 13.29 -7.03
N PHE A 53 -0.43 12.19 -6.54
CA PHE A 53 -1.11 11.23 -5.67
C PHE A 53 -0.77 11.41 -4.18
N ALA A 54 -0.22 12.55 -3.77
CA ALA A 54 0.07 12.79 -2.35
C ALA A 54 -1.19 12.66 -1.50
N ASN A 55 -1.11 11.89 -0.40
CA ASN A 55 -2.19 11.54 0.52
C ASN A 55 -3.34 10.72 -0.12
N TYR A 56 -3.07 10.01 -1.21
CA TYR A 56 -4.05 9.21 -1.94
C TYR A 56 -4.76 8.16 -1.07
N TYR A 57 -4.05 7.55 -0.14
CA TYR A 57 -4.59 6.51 0.73
C TYR A 57 -5.16 7.06 2.06
N SER A 58 -4.98 8.35 2.34
CA SER A 58 -5.58 9.01 3.51
C SER A 58 -6.97 9.53 3.26
N ASP A 59 -7.45 9.52 2.02
CA ASP A 59 -8.80 9.93 1.63
C ASP A 59 -9.84 8.82 1.91
N ASP A 60 -11.10 9.08 1.57
CA ASP A 60 -12.21 8.17 1.78
C ASP A 60 -12.01 6.81 1.07
N TRP A 61 -11.31 6.82 -0.08
CA TRP A 61 -11.02 5.59 -0.80
C TRP A 61 -10.01 4.73 -0.03
N GLY A 62 -8.91 5.31 0.45
CA GLY A 62 -7.90 4.61 1.25
C GLY A 62 -8.49 4.03 2.53
N GLN A 63 -9.35 4.78 3.22
CA GLN A 63 -10.03 4.31 4.42
C GLN A 63 -10.96 3.12 4.16
N SER A 64 -11.61 3.07 3.00
CA SER A 64 -12.46 1.94 2.59
C SER A 64 -11.68 0.75 2.03
N HIS A 65 -10.36 0.92 1.73
CA HIS A 65 -9.48 -0.11 1.16
C HIS A 65 -8.19 -0.26 2.00
N PRO A 66 -8.28 -0.62 3.28
CA PRO A 66 -7.15 -0.58 4.22
C PRO A 66 -5.96 -1.46 3.82
N TYR A 67 -6.18 -2.45 2.94
CA TYR A 67 -5.12 -3.36 2.49
C TYR A 67 -4.42 -2.95 1.20
N ALA A 68 -4.80 -1.81 0.60
CA ALA A 68 -4.24 -1.38 -0.69
C ALA A 68 -2.88 -0.69 -0.57
N HIS A 69 -2.46 -0.31 0.65
CA HIS A 69 -1.31 0.54 0.89
C HIS A 69 -0.41 0.02 2.02
N HIS A 70 -0.07 -1.26 1.95
CA HIS A 70 0.86 -1.87 2.88
C HIS A 70 1.92 -2.73 2.15
N PHE A 71 3.01 -3.00 2.85
CA PHE A 71 4.01 -3.99 2.47
C PHE A 71 4.59 -4.65 3.72
N PHE A 72 5.25 -5.79 3.53
CA PHE A 72 5.72 -6.61 4.63
C PHE A 72 7.24 -6.57 4.77
N LEU A 73 7.73 -6.36 5.98
CA LEU A 73 9.12 -6.48 6.39
C LEU A 73 9.30 -7.85 7.06
N SER A 74 9.50 -8.90 6.26
CA SER A 74 9.64 -10.25 6.78
C SER A 74 11.02 -10.45 7.41
N TYR A 75 11.04 -10.99 8.63
CA TYR A 75 12.25 -11.36 9.35
C TYR A 75 12.46 -12.88 9.47
N LYS A 76 11.84 -13.65 8.57
CA LYS A 76 12.18 -15.07 8.36
C LYS A 76 13.61 -15.18 7.88
N ASP A 77 14.32 -16.22 8.28
CA ASP A 77 15.72 -16.42 7.89
C ASP A 77 15.97 -16.27 6.39
N THR A 78 15.07 -16.80 5.56
CA THR A 78 15.15 -16.71 4.09
C THR A 78 14.91 -15.30 3.54
N ALA A 79 14.39 -14.38 4.34
CA ALA A 79 14.04 -13.01 3.93
C ALA A 79 14.95 -11.94 4.54
N LEU A 80 15.90 -12.29 5.42
CA LEU A 80 16.74 -11.33 6.14
C LEU A 80 17.54 -10.42 5.20
N GLY A 81 18.02 -10.94 4.07
CA GLY A 81 18.72 -10.11 3.08
C GLY A 81 17.83 -9.04 2.46
N MET A 82 16.56 -9.36 2.19
CA MET A 82 15.58 -8.39 1.68
C MET A 82 15.18 -7.38 2.78
N LEU A 83 14.99 -7.83 4.01
CA LEU A 83 14.74 -6.96 5.16
C LEU A 83 15.86 -5.94 5.32
N LYS A 84 17.13 -6.41 5.33
CA LYS A 84 18.29 -5.53 5.42
C LYS A 84 18.28 -4.45 4.33
N GLY A 85 18.12 -4.82 3.08
CA GLY A 85 18.08 -3.86 1.96
C GLY A 85 16.94 -2.83 2.09
N ARG A 86 15.78 -3.22 2.63
CA ARG A 86 14.68 -2.31 2.92
C ARG A 86 15.01 -1.33 4.05
N LEU A 87 15.62 -1.80 5.14
CA LEU A 87 16.07 -0.93 6.22
C LEU A 87 17.16 0.03 5.75
N GLU A 88 18.14 -0.42 4.94
CA GLU A 88 19.14 0.44 4.31
C GLU A 88 18.49 1.54 3.45
N SER A 89 17.45 1.21 2.68
CA SER A 89 16.70 2.19 1.88
C SER A 89 15.97 3.22 2.75
N ILE A 90 15.41 2.81 3.88
CA ILE A 90 14.78 3.71 4.86
C ILE A 90 15.85 4.60 5.51
N GLN A 91 17.02 4.06 5.88
CA GLN A 91 18.13 4.82 6.43
C GLN A 91 18.63 5.90 5.47
N ALA A 92 18.87 5.52 4.21
CA ALA A 92 19.32 6.44 3.17
C ALA A 92 18.31 7.56 2.88
N SER A 93 17.02 7.30 3.12
CA SER A 93 15.92 8.26 2.92
C SER A 93 15.73 9.23 4.09
N ASN A 94 16.28 8.94 5.27
CA ASN A 94 16.04 9.67 6.51
C ASN A 94 17.36 9.98 7.25
N PRO A 95 18.09 11.02 6.85
CA PRO A 95 19.34 11.37 7.52
C PRO A 95 19.18 11.52 9.03
N GLY A 96 20.05 10.88 9.79
CA GLY A 96 20.02 10.90 11.26
C GLY A 96 19.07 9.89 11.92
N PHE A 97 18.36 9.08 11.14
CA PHE A 97 17.57 7.96 11.65
C PHE A 97 18.33 6.64 11.45
N ASP A 98 18.45 5.86 12.52
CA ASP A 98 19.01 4.51 12.49
C ASP A 98 17.88 3.48 12.61
N PRO A 99 17.41 2.92 11.46
CA PRO A 99 16.33 1.94 11.44
C PRO A 99 16.77 0.58 12.03
N PHE A 100 18.06 0.26 12.02
CA PHE A 100 18.55 -0.99 12.60
C PHE A 100 18.49 -0.93 14.12
N ALA A 101 18.97 0.15 14.72
CA ALA A 101 18.88 0.35 16.17
C ALA A 101 17.41 0.42 16.64
N ALA A 102 16.53 1.07 15.88
CA ALA A 102 15.11 1.13 16.19
C ALA A 102 14.45 -0.25 16.08
N TRP A 103 14.80 -1.04 15.06
CA TRP A 103 14.33 -2.40 14.85
C TRP A 103 14.74 -3.33 16.01
N ASP A 104 16.03 -3.36 16.34
CA ASP A 104 16.58 -4.20 17.40
C ASP A 104 16.00 -3.86 18.79
N ALA A 105 15.65 -2.61 18.99
CA ALA A 105 14.97 -2.14 20.21
C ALA A 105 13.45 -2.36 20.22
N GLY A 106 12.86 -2.92 19.15
CA GLY A 106 11.42 -3.09 19.00
C GLY A 106 10.64 -1.77 18.89
N ARG A 107 11.32 -0.66 18.54
CA ARG A 107 10.74 0.68 18.49
C ARG A 107 10.17 0.98 17.11
N LEU A 108 9.13 0.22 16.71
CA LEU A 108 8.45 0.39 15.42
C LEU A 108 7.76 1.75 15.29
N ASP A 109 7.39 2.37 16.40
CA ASP A 109 6.86 3.73 16.47
C ASP A 109 7.80 4.78 15.87
N MET A 110 9.12 4.58 15.94
CA MET A 110 10.12 5.49 15.38
C MET A 110 10.14 5.55 13.85
N PHE A 111 9.54 4.56 13.19
CA PHE A 111 9.40 4.52 11.73
C PHE A 111 8.26 5.42 11.23
N THR A 112 7.31 5.78 12.09
CA THR A 112 6.19 6.64 11.71
C THR A 112 6.67 7.97 11.16
N ASN A 113 6.05 8.43 10.08
CA ASN A 113 6.41 9.63 9.32
C ASN A 113 7.79 9.58 8.63
N ARG A 114 8.49 8.45 8.59
CA ARG A 114 9.72 8.31 7.80
C ARG A 114 9.38 8.14 6.33
N LEU A 115 10.21 8.75 5.48
CA LEU A 115 10.08 8.63 4.03
C LEU A 115 10.76 7.37 3.53
N VAL A 116 10.24 6.86 2.43
CA VAL A 116 10.81 5.72 1.70
C VAL A 116 10.38 5.78 0.24
N GLY A 117 11.25 5.36 -0.67
CA GLY A 117 10.86 5.13 -2.04
C GLY A 117 10.22 3.75 -2.18
N ILE A 118 9.12 3.67 -2.92
CA ILE A 118 8.47 2.42 -3.27
C ILE A 118 8.31 2.30 -4.78
N ASN A 119 8.39 1.08 -5.30
CA ASN A 119 8.01 0.77 -6.68
C ASN A 119 6.71 -0.04 -6.65
N LEU A 120 5.65 0.54 -7.23
CA LEU A 120 4.37 -0.12 -7.38
C LEU A 120 4.35 -0.92 -8.68
N GLN A 121 3.84 -2.15 -8.60
CA GLN A 121 3.68 -3.07 -9.73
C GLN A 121 2.26 -3.61 -9.73
N GLU A 122 1.65 -3.76 -10.88
CA GLU A 122 0.42 -4.53 -11.01
C GLU A 122 0.70 -6.01 -10.79
N GLU A 123 -0.18 -6.68 -10.04
CA GLU A 123 -0.17 -8.11 -9.81
C GLU A 123 -1.56 -8.67 -10.07
N GLU A 124 -1.63 -9.72 -10.89
CA GLU A 124 -2.86 -10.49 -11.09
C GLU A 124 -3.07 -11.42 -9.89
N TYR A 125 -4.31 -11.53 -9.45
CA TYR A 125 -4.74 -12.48 -8.42
C TYR A 125 -6.10 -13.03 -8.75
N GLU A 126 -6.39 -14.26 -8.29
CA GLU A 126 -7.69 -14.86 -8.44
C GLU A 126 -8.59 -14.50 -7.25
N TYR A 127 -9.81 -14.08 -7.56
CA TYR A 127 -10.85 -13.84 -6.58
C TYR A 127 -12.20 -14.30 -7.11
N ASN A 128 -12.82 -15.26 -6.45
CA ASN A 128 -14.10 -15.88 -6.85
C ASN A 128 -14.11 -16.44 -8.29
N GLY A 129 -13.00 -17.04 -8.74
CA GLY A 129 -12.87 -17.59 -10.10
C GLY A 129 -12.63 -16.54 -11.19
N GLU A 130 -12.45 -15.26 -10.82
CA GLU A 130 -12.11 -14.18 -11.75
C GLU A 130 -10.67 -13.70 -11.50
N VAL A 131 -9.94 -13.44 -12.58
CA VAL A 131 -8.62 -12.81 -12.51
C VAL A 131 -8.80 -11.30 -12.37
N LYS A 132 -8.29 -10.74 -11.30
CA LYS A 132 -8.30 -9.30 -11.00
C LYS A 132 -6.86 -8.79 -10.88
N THR A 133 -6.70 -7.48 -10.98
CA THR A 133 -5.41 -6.81 -10.78
C THR A 133 -5.44 -5.92 -9.54
N ARG A 134 -4.30 -5.83 -8.87
CA ARG A 134 -4.06 -4.88 -7.78
C ARG A 134 -2.69 -4.26 -7.93
N LEU A 135 -2.48 -3.06 -7.36
CA LEU A 135 -1.15 -2.52 -7.16
C LEU A 135 -0.54 -3.10 -5.89
N ASN A 136 0.72 -3.48 -5.99
CA ASN A 136 1.47 -4.02 -4.86
C ASN A 136 2.88 -3.41 -4.85
N VAL A 137 3.49 -3.26 -3.66
CA VAL A 137 4.87 -2.81 -3.53
C VAL A 137 5.81 -3.97 -3.88
N CYS A 138 6.45 -3.88 -5.04
CA CYS A 138 7.40 -4.89 -5.49
C CYS A 138 8.84 -4.60 -5.06
N GLN A 139 9.15 -3.34 -4.72
CA GLN A 139 10.49 -2.94 -4.29
C GLN A 139 10.42 -1.73 -3.35
N VAL A 140 11.32 -1.72 -2.37
CA VAL A 140 11.59 -0.58 -1.48
C VAL A 140 12.98 -0.06 -1.81
N VAL A 141 13.11 1.26 -2.02
CA VAL A 141 14.32 1.92 -2.52
C VAL A 141 14.57 3.23 -1.77
N PRO A 142 15.75 3.82 -1.85
CA PRO A 142 15.97 5.17 -1.37
C PRO A 142 15.06 6.18 -2.09
N VAL A 143 14.54 7.18 -1.35
CA VAL A 143 13.73 8.28 -1.91
C VAL A 143 14.43 8.98 -3.07
N GLN A 144 15.76 9.17 -2.96
CA GLN A 144 16.54 9.85 -4.00
C GLN A 144 16.48 9.11 -5.34
N ASP A 145 16.42 7.78 -5.35
CA ASP A 145 16.32 7.00 -6.60
C ASP A 145 14.97 7.21 -7.29
N VAL A 146 13.91 7.44 -6.52
CA VAL A 146 12.59 7.82 -7.08
C VAL A 146 12.67 9.21 -7.69
N ARG A 147 13.18 10.19 -6.95
CA ARG A 147 13.32 11.60 -7.41
C ARG A 147 14.22 11.72 -8.62
N ASP A 148 15.26 10.91 -8.71
CA ASP A 148 16.18 10.85 -9.87
C ASP A 148 15.57 10.11 -11.07
N GLY A 149 14.36 9.56 -10.99
CA GLY A 149 13.72 8.79 -12.04
C GLY A 149 14.41 7.45 -12.37
N LYS A 150 15.22 6.91 -11.44
CA LYS A 150 15.91 5.62 -11.62
C LYS A 150 14.98 4.42 -11.46
N VAL A 151 13.87 4.61 -10.72
CA VAL A 151 12.89 3.55 -10.48
C VAL A 151 11.99 3.42 -11.69
N LYS A 152 12.12 2.30 -12.40
CA LYS A 152 11.32 2.03 -13.60
C LYS A 152 10.09 1.19 -13.26
N PRO A 153 8.95 1.45 -13.91
CA PRO A 153 7.79 0.55 -13.84
C PRO A 153 8.19 -0.87 -14.22
N ARG A 154 7.58 -1.84 -13.57
CA ARG A 154 7.72 -3.26 -13.92
C ARG A 154 6.46 -3.73 -14.64
N ASP A 155 6.63 -4.70 -15.52
CA ASP A 155 5.50 -5.37 -16.17
C ASP A 155 4.58 -6.00 -15.14
N THR A 156 3.29 -6.11 -15.48
CA THR A 156 2.30 -6.77 -14.64
C THR A 156 2.73 -8.18 -14.29
N LYS A 157 2.81 -8.49 -13.01
CA LYS A 157 3.08 -9.84 -12.54
C LYS A 157 1.85 -10.70 -12.81
N LYS A 158 1.96 -11.59 -13.78
CA LYS A 158 0.88 -12.49 -14.18
C LYS A 158 0.65 -13.56 -13.13
N LEU A 159 -0.61 -14.01 -13.03
CA LEU A 159 -0.98 -15.17 -12.25
C LEU A 159 -0.42 -16.41 -12.96
N ASP A 160 0.70 -16.96 -12.43
CA ASP A 160 1.21 -18.22 -12.95
C ASP A 160 0.23 -19.35 -12.64
N GLY A 161 -0.19 -20.05 -13.67
CA GLY A 161 -1.07 -21.20 -13.54
C GLY A 161 -0.38 -22.41 -12.88
N GLY A 162 -0.02 -22.27 -11.63
CA GLY A 162 0.51 -23.35 -10.81
C GLY A 162 1.91 -23.11 -10.24
N ASN A 163 1.99 -22.99 -8.91
CA ASN A 163 3.19 -23.08 -8.08
C ASN A 163 4.22 -21.94 -8.10
N ALA A 164 3.82 -20.78 -7.62
CA ALA A 164 4.76 -19.96 -6.87
C ALA A 164 4.30 -19.90 -5.40
N PRO A 165 5.17 -20.11 -4.39
CA PRO A 165 4.77 -19.88 -3.01
C PRO A 165 4.44 -18.40 -2.85
N SER A 166 3.18 -18.09 -2.71
CA SER A 166 2.71 -16.76 -2.32
C SER A 166 3.30 -16.47 -0.93
N THR A 167 4.33 -15.65 -0.87
CA THR A 167 4.86 -15.13 0.40
C THR A 167 4.04 -13.94 0.92
N ALA A 168 2.94 -13.62 0.26
CA ALA A 168 1.93 -12.77 0.83
C ALA A 168 0.88 -13.66 1.52
N PRO A 169 0.59 -13.46 2.81
CA PRO A 169 -0.54 -14.14 3.44
C PRO A 169 -1.79 -13.79 2.64
N ALA A 170 -2.59 -14.81 2.30
CA ALA A 170 -3.90 -14.59 1.74
C ALA A 170 -4.66 -13.68 2.70
N VAL A 171 -4.91 -12.45 2.28
CA VAL A 171 -5.79 -11.56 3.01
C VAL A 171 -7.16 -12.18 2.88
N VAL A 172 -7.62 -12.82 3.94
CA VAL A 172 -9.00 -13.25 4.05
C VAL A 172 -9.80 -11.95 4.11
N ALA A 173 -10.39 -11.57 2.96
CA ALA A 173 -11.36 -10.51 2.95
C ALA A 173 -12.43 -10.90 3.96
N ALA A 174 -12.61 -10.09 5.00
CA ALA A 174 -13.75 -10.23 5.90
C ALA A 174 -15.01 -10.21 5.01
N PRO A 175 -15.96 -11.13 5.23
CA PRO A 175 -17.18 -11.12 4.45
C PRO A 175 -17.85 -9.77 4.65
N ALA A 176 -18.09 -9.06 3.56
CA ALA A 176 -18.96 -7.91 3.57
C ALA A 176 -20.31 -8.41 4.10
N THR A 177 -20.61 -8.10 5.36
CA THR A 177 -21.93 -8.29 5.93
C THR A 177 -22.87 -7.36 5.20
N ASN A 178 -23.48 -7.90 4.16
CA ASN A 178 -24.56 -7.25 3.45
C ASN A 178 -25.78 -7.26 4.37
N VAL A 179 -25.87 -6.29 5.27
CA VAL A 179 -27.05 -6.07 6.11
C VAL A 179 -27.94 -5.08 5.38
N TYR A 180 -28.62 -5.57 4.34
CA TYR A 180 -29.83 -4.93 3.89
C TYR A 180 -30.80 -5.99 3.30
N ALA A 181 -31.51 -6.65 4.19
CA ALA A 181 -32.71 -7.39 3.87
C ALA A 181 -33.82 -6.93 4.82
N GLY A 182 -34.41 -5.78 4.50
CA GLY A 182 -35.66 -5.33 5.10
C GLY A 182 -36.59 -4.85 4.02
N PRO A 183 -37.85 -5.32 3.97
CA PRO A 183 -38.80 -4.87 2.96
C PRO A 183 -39.20 -3.42 3.20
N ILE A 184 -39.21 -2.64 2.12
CA ILE A 184 -39.70 -1.27 2.09
C ILE A 184 -41.26 -1.35 2.18
N PRO A 185 -41.92 -0.80 3.17
CA PRO A 185 -43.37 -0.68 3.11
C PRO A 185 -43.72 0.52 2.25
N PHE A 186 -44.37 0.26 1.14
CA PHE A 186 -45.18 1.28 0.43
C PHE A 186 -46.48 1.47 1.18
N ASN A 187 -46.72 2.68 1.60
CA ASN A 187 -48.04 3.32 1.76
C ASN A 187 -47.89 4.80 1.51
#